data_6f11d217a3c91a3513bcb60025744b5e
#
_entry.id   6f11d217a3c91a3513bcb60025744b5e
#
_cell.length_a   1.000
_cell.length_b   1.000
_cell.length_c   1.000
_cell.angle_alpha   90.00
_cell.angle_beta   90.00
_cell.angle_gamma   90.00
#
_symmetry.space_group_name_H-M   'P 1'
#
loop_
_entity.id
_entity.type
_entity.pdbx_description
1 polymer ?
#
loop_
_entity_poly.entity_id
_entity_poly.type
_entity_poly.pdbx_seq_one_letter_code
_entity_poly.pdbx_strand_id
1 'polypeptide(L)'
;MKISPQAMNWMGARELLAMWRPVSEAGADQARQWPVLSEAAWVEERRCCLLLDEALEGGLVEGSVLGDLLRELPSLAGALASLQAGGGAETALLFRIKQVLFAVLELLPKIAAVAGYPLVASLAVREAYAVLHAAGDPAARFVLSAGRSPALTEARAEEVAGRRALLQARGAGGSAAELEVLQRSHEQRRQRLLEVEGQVLALVADALRSHAATIIEASAWVMELDLRLSKCLLRRAWKGCWPEPAATLEVAEGWHPVVAARLVGRGGGFVSQSFALPAGVSMLTGANMGGKSVALQLAGLVLLCGASGLPAPARSATFMRVDFVEVLAGQEQGSRHGLSSFGSEVMAWRSLLERSGSGFVLADEPARTTSPADGAALLEGLISAVAARGWHGWFATHFGEVGQGVAASAWAVRGLREIASEEGAAPEGSLAALESLMDYRLVPADGAAASDALRVAAQLGLGEEVLSIARRVRASVESGTNRSS
;
A
#
# COMPACT_ATOMS: atom_id res chain seq x y z
N MET A 1 -12.70 2.73 6.73
CA MET A 1 -13.10 2.80 5.28
C MET A 1 -13.07 1.40 4.69
N LYS A 2 -14.15 0.96 4.04
CA LYS A 2 -14.24 -0.35 3.36
C LYS A 2 -14.05 -0.16 1.86
N ILE A 3 -13.23 -1.00 1.23
CA ILE A 3 -12.97 -0.97 -0.22
C ILE A 3 -12.98 -2.40 -0.73
N SER A 4 -13.65 -2.66 -1.85
CA SER A 4 -13.68 -4.00 -2.44
C SER A 4 -12.33 -4.36 -3.09
N PRO A 5 -11.95 -5.66 -3.14
CA PRO A 5 -10.74 -6.08 -3.86
C PRO A 5 -10.74 -5.66 -5.34
N GLN A 6 -11.92 -5.58 -5.96
CA GLN A 6 -12.08 -5.13 -7.33
C GLN A 6 -11.76 -3.62 -7.45
N ALA A 7 -12.28 -2.79 -6.53
CA ALA A 7 -11.98 -1.37 -6.49
C ALA A 7 -10.48 -1.11 -6.26
N MET A 8 -9.84 -1.88 -5.36
CA MET A 8 -8.40 -1.82 -5.11
C MET A 8 -7.58 -2.10 -6.39
N ASN A 9 -7.97 -3.13 -7.15
CA ASN A 9 -7.30 -3.44 -8.42
C ASN A 9 -7.53 -2.35 -9.46
N TRP A 10 -8.78 -1.88 -9.61
CA TRP A 10 -9.12 -0.86 -10.60
C TRP A 10 -8.36 0.46 -10.37
N MET A 11 -8.19 0.86 -9.11
CA MET A 11 -7.40 2.05 -8.73
C MET A 11 -5.88 1.85 -8.82
N GLY A 12 -5.37 0.65 -9.11
CA GLY A 12 -3.92 0.36 -9.04
C GLY A 12 -3.35 0.39 -7.62
N ALA A 13 -4.20 0.20 -6.62
CA ALA A 13 -3.81 0.29 -5.21
C ALA A 13 -2.89 -0.85 -4.78
N ARG A 14 -3.02 -2.04 -5.37
CA ARG A 14 -2.13 -3.18 -5.08
C ARG A 14 -0.70 -2.94 -5.57
N GLU A 15 -0.57 -2.35 -6.75
CA GLU A 15 0.72 -1.97 -7.30
C GLU A 15 1.36 -0.84 -6.50
N LEU A 16 0.54 0.11 -6.00
CA LEU A 16 1.01 1.16 -5.10
C LEU A 16 1.53 0.56 -3.79
N LEU A 17 0.85 -0.43 -3.21
CA LEU A 17 1.32 -1.18 -2.05
C LEU A 17 2.68 -1.85 -2.29
N ALA A 18 2.90 -2.38 -3.48
CA ALA A 18 4.18 -2.99 -3.84
C ALA A 18 5.34 -1.96 -3.91
N MET A 19 5.03 -0.66 -3.98
CA MET A 19 6.01 0.44 -3.92
C MET A 19 6.32 0.84 -2.47
N TRP A 20 5.41 0.60 -1.53
CA TRP A 20 5.65 0.79 -0.10
C TRP A 20 6.37 -0.43 0.47
N ARG A 21 7.64 -0.28 0.83
CA ARG A 21 8.55 -1.39 1.15
C ARG A 21 9.16 -1.25 2.55
N PRO A 22 8.46 -1.62 3.61
CA PRO A 22 9.09 -1.89 4.88
C PRO A 22 10.16 -2.97 4.74
N VAL A 23 11.23 -2.89 5.52
CA VAL A 23 12.38 -3.78 5.37
C VAL A 23 12.42 -4.91 6.40
N SER A 24 11.65 -4.81 7.51
CA SER A 24 11.46 -5.89 8.47
C SER A 24 10.37 -6.87 8.02
N GLU A 25 10.44 -8.12 8.49
CA GLU A 25 9.42 -9.14 8.23
C GLU A 25 8.04 -8.70 8.76
N ALA A 26 7.98 -8.21 10.00
CA ALA A 26 6.75 -7.75 10.63
C ALA A 26 6.14 -6.53 9.91
N GLY A 27 6.96 -5.56 9.52
CA GLY A 27 6.53 -4.38 8.78
C GLY A 27 5.98 -4.74 7.40
N ALA A 28 6.66 -5.64 6.68
CA ALA A 28 6.22 -6.11 5.37
C ALA A 28 4.89 -6.89 5.44
N ASP A 29 4.69 -7.71 6.47
CA ASP A 29 3.44 -8.42 6.69
C ASP A 29 2.29 -7.47 7.02
N GLN A 30 2.52 -6.48 7.86
CA GLN A 30 1.52 -5.47 8.20
C GLN A 30 1.16 -4.58 7.01
N ALA A 31 2.14 -4.18 6.21
CA ALA A 31 1.92 -3.37 5.02
C ALA A 31 1.00 -4.07 4.00
N ARG A 32 1.11 -5.40 3.85
CA ARG A 32 0.24 -6.18 2.94
C ARG A 32 -1.23 -6.16 3.35
N GLN A 33 -1.55 -5.94 4.62
CA GLN A 33 -2.93 -5.89 5.11
C GLN A 33 -3.62 -4.56 4.82
N TRP A 34 -2.88 -3.54 4.39
CA TRP A 34 -3.34 -2.17 4.14
C TRP A 34 -4.23 -1.64 5.28
N PRO A 35 -3.67 -1.27 6.42
CA PRO A 35 -4.46 -0.83 7.56
C PRO A 35 -5.11 0.53 7.27
N VAL A 36 -6.44 0.56 7.26
CA VAL A 36 -7.19 1.81 7.36
C VAL A 36 -7.25 2.20 8.84
N LEU A 37 -6.78 3.39 9.15
CA LEU A 37 -6.62 3.85 10.52
C LEU A 37 -7.92 4.42 11.07
N SER A 38 -8.22 4.17 12.36
CA SER A 38 -9.20 4.94 13.11
C SER A 38 -8.72 6.39 13.23
N GLU A 39 -9.60 7.31 13.57
CA GLU A 39 -9.24 8.73 13.66
C GLU A 39 -8.11 8.98 14.68
N ALA A 40 -8.22 8.41 15.87
CA ALA A 40 -7.17 8.54 16.90
C ALA A 40 -5.83 7.94 16.46
N ALA A 41 -5.85 6.73 15.87
CA ALA A 41 -4.64 6.09 15.33
C ALA A 41 -4.03 6.90 14.18
N TRP A 42 -4.87 7.51 13.33
CA TRP A 42 -4.41 8.35 12.22
C TRP A 42 -3.70 9.61 12.71
N VAL A 43 -4.24 10.30 13.73
CA VAL A 43 -3.63 11.50 14.29
C VAL A 43 -2.24 11.19 14.85
N GLU A 44 -2.12 10.09 15.61
CA GLU A 44 -0.83 9.68 16.18
C GLU A 44 0.15 9.23 15.10
N GLU A 45 -0.29 8.44 14.15
CA GLU A 45 0.55 8.00 13.02
C GLU A 45 1.06 9.19 12.21
N ARG A 46 0.17 10.16 11.94
CA ARG A 46 0.52 11.37 11.21
C ARG A 46 1.57 12.19 11.96
N ARG A 47 1.36 12.38 13.27
CA ARG A 47 2.31 13.09 14.15
C ARG A 47 3.69 12.42 14.09
N CYS A 48 3.75 11.11 14.27
CA CYS A 48 5.01 10.36 14.25
C CYS A 48 5.70 10.41 12.89
N CYS A 49 4.95 10.29 11.78
CA CYS A 49 5.50 10.40 10.44
C CYS A 49 6.09 11.80 10.17
N LEU A 50 5.42 12.87 10.60
CA LEU A 50 5.94 14.24 10.44
C LEU A 50 7.24 14.46 11.22
N LEU A 51 7.28 14.05 12.50
CA LEU A 51 8.48 14.15 13.32
C LEU A 51 9.68 13.42 12.72
N LEU A 52 9.44 12.19 12.24
CA LEU A 52 10.49 11.38 11.62
C LEU A 52 10.93 11.96 10.27
N ASP A 53 10.00 12.47 9.48
CA ASP A 53 10.27 13.03 8.17
C ASP A 53 11.09 14.35 8.27
N GLU A 54 10.75 15.23 9.22
CA GLU A 54 11.53 16.43 9.54
C GLU A 54 12.95 16.07 10.03
N ALA A 55 13.07 15.06 10.90
CA ALA A 55 14.36 14.59 11.39
C ALA A 55 15.25 14.01 10.27
N LEU A 56 14.64 13.32 9.32
CA LEU A 56 15.31 12.84 8.12
C LEU A 56 15.71 13.98 7.17
N GLU A 57 14.88 15.03 7.02
CA GLU A 57 15.18 16.20 6.19
C GLU A 57 16.28 17.06 6.78
N GLY A 58 16.25 17.25 8.09
CA GLY A 58 17.25 17.98 8.83
C GLY A 58 18.58 17.23 9.02
N GLY A 59 18.68 15.97 8.57
CA GLY A 59 19.87 15.14 8.77
C GLY A 59 20.12 14.74 10.23
N LEU A 60 19.12 14.87 11.10
CA LEU A 60 19.21 14.46 12.51
C LEU A 60 19.28 12.95 12.65
N VAL A 61 18.61 12.21 11.76
CA VAL A 61 18.68 10.75 11.62
C VAL A 61 18.94 10.39 10.16
N GLU A 62 19.68 9.31 9.94
CA GLU A 62 19.97 8.80 8.61
C GLU A 62 19.08 7.60 8.29
N GLY A 63 18.25 7.74 7.24
CA GLY A 63 17.30 6.69 6.83
C GLY A 63 17.98 5.37 6.44
N SER A 64 19.19 5.43 5.85
CA SER A 64 19.99 4.25 5.52
C SER A 64 20.43 3.48 6.78
N VAL A 65 20.90 4.19 7.81
CA VAL A 65 21.34 3.59 9.08
C VAL A 65 20.16 2.96 9.82
N LEU A 66 19.01 3.65 9.87
CA LEU A 66 17.79 3.08 10.45
C LEU A 66 17.32 1.85 9.65
N GLY A 67 17.31 1.95 8.33
CA GLY A 67 16.93 0.85 7.44
C GLY A 67 17.82 -0.38 7.59
N ASP A 68 19.12 -0.21 7.77
CA ASP A 68 20.05 -1.33 7.98
C ASP A 68 19.82 -2.04 9.33
N LEU A 69 19.51 -1.30 10.39
CA LEU A 69 19.17 -1.86 11.69
C LEU A 69 17.81 -2.57 11.71
N LEU A 70 16.87 -2.14 10.85
CA LEU A 70 15.54 -2.73 10.71
C LEU A 70 15.51 -3.91 9.74
N ARG A 71 16.51 -4.03 8.87
CA ARG A 71 16.58 -5.04 7.81
C ARG A 71 16.57 -6.44 8.38
N GLU A 72 15.72 -7.28 7.79
CA GLU A 72 15.61 -8.69 8.13
C GLU A 72 15.25 -8.98 9.60
N LEU A 73 14.73 -7.96 10.34
CA LEU A 73 14.21 -8.22 11.67
C LEU A 73 12.99 -9.14 11.59
N PRO A 74 13.00 -10.24 12.37
CA PRO A 74 11.94 -11.23 12.29
C PRO A 74 10.64 -10.75 12.94
N SER A 75 9.51 -11.26 12.43
CA SER A 75 8.24 -11.16 13.14
C SER A 75 8.23 -12.09 14.36
N LEU A 76 7.87 -11.56 15.54
CA LEU A 76 7.78 -12.33 16.79
C LEU A 76 6.36 -12.78 17.15
N ALA A 77 5.35 -12.46 16.33
CA ALA A 77 3.93 -12.67 16.68
C ALA A 77 3.60 -14.13 17.10
N GLY A 78 3.96 -15.13 16.27
CA GLY A 78 3.75 -16.54 16.60
C GLY A 78 4.66 -17.06 17.70
N ALA A 79 5.88 -16.54 17.78
CA ALA A 79 6.90 -16.91 18.74
C ALA A 79 6.52 -16.51 20.17
N LEU A 80 5.97 -15.32 20.35
CA LEU A 80 5.54 -14.79 21.64
C LEU A 80 4.32 -15.54 22.18
N ALA A 81 3.39 -15.94 21.32
CA ALA A 81 2.26 -16.78 21.73
C ALA A 81 2.73 -18.13 22.31
N SER A 82 3.72 -18.76 21.68
CA SER A 82 4.31 -20.02 22.18
C SER A 82 5.01 -19.83 23.54
N LEU A 83 5.76 -18.74 23.73
CA LEU A 83 6.43 -18.43 24.99
C LEU A 83 5.42 -18.22 26.14
N GLN A 84 4.33 -17.48 25.88
CA GLN A 84 3.26 -17.23 26.84
C GLN A 84 2.48 -18.51 27.22
N ALA A 85 2.27 -19.41 26.26
CA ALA A 85 1.59 -20.69 26.48
C ALA A 85 2.41 -21.72 27.28
N GLY A 86 3.63 -21.39 27.72
CA GLY A 86 4.49 -22.29 28.45
C GLY A 86 5.21 -23.32 27.57
N GLY A 87 5.22 -23.13 26.26
CA GLY A 87 5.99 -23.96 25.33
C GLY A 87 7.49 -23.87 25.59
N GLY A 88 8.23 -24.95 25.35
CA GLY A 88 9.70 -24.94 25.38
C GLY A 88 10.26 -23.94 24.40
N ALA A 89 11.26 -23.15 24.82
CA ALA A 89 11.90 -22.20 23.92
C ALA A 89 12.97 -22.93 23.09
N GLU A 90 12.74 -22.99 21.80
CA GLU A 90 13.79 -23.38 20.85
C GLU A 90 14.88 -22.30 20.76
N THR A 91 16.12 -22.71 20.55
CA THR A 91 17.26 -21.78 20.36
C THR A 91 16.98 -20.74 19.26
N ALA A 92 16.27 -21.14 18.20
CA ALA A 92 15.87 -20.24 17.11
C ALA A 92 14.94 -19.12 17.58
N LEU A 93 14.00 -19.40 18.48
CA LEU A 93 13.11 -18.42 19.07
C LEU A 93 13.88 -17.39 19.91
N LEU A 94 14.75 -17.87 20.79
CA LEU A 94 15.59 -17.02 21.65
C LEU A 94 16.53 -16.14 20.82
N PHE A 95 17.03 -16.68 19.72
CA PHE A 95 17.81 -15.91 18.73
C PHE A 95 17.01 -14.75 18.13
N ARG A 96 15.79 -15.02 17.64
CA ARG A 96 14.90 -14.00 17.04
C ARG A 96 14.55 -12.89 18.06
N ILE A 97 14.24 -13.27 19.31
CA ILE A 97 13.95 -12.30 20.38
C ILE A 97 15.19 -11.45 20.67
N LYS A 98 16.36 -12.05 20.82
CA LYS A 98 17.60 -11.30 21.07
C LYS A 98 17.94 -10.33 19.95
N GLN A 99 17.73 -10.73 18.70
CA GLN A 99 17.96 -9.90 17.51
C GLN A 99 17.09 -8.63 17.54
N VAL A 100 15.80 -8.78 17.85
CA VAL A 100 14.88 -7.63 17.95
C VAL A 100 15.27 -6.73 19.13
N LEU A 101 15.51 -7.28 20.33
CA LEU A 101 15.90 -6.48 21.49
C LEU A 101 17.22 -5.72 21.26
N PHE A 102 18.20 -6.35 20.63
CA PHE A 102 19.45 -5.71 20.25
C PHE A 102 19.22 -4.54 19.29
N ALA A 103 18.43 -4.75 18.24
CA ALA A 103 18.11 -3.68 17.28
C ALA A 103 17.39 -2.50 17.95
N VAL A 104 16.45 -2.78 18.88
CA VAL A 104 15.80 -1.72 19.68
C VAL A 104 16.83 -0.92 20.49
N LEU A 105 17.78 -1.57 21.14
CA LEU A 105 18.82 -0.88 21.91
C LEU A 105 19.74 -0.01 21.05
N GLU A 106 20.00 -0.41 19.81
CA GLU A 106 20.76 0.39 18.84
C GLU A 106 19.97 1.54 18.22
N LEU A 107 18.63 1.35 18.04
CA LEU A 107 17.74 2.35 17.47
C LEU A 107 17.33 3.43 18.48
N LEU A 108 17.11 3.06 19.74
CA LEU A 108 16.63 3.98 20.80
C LEU A 108 17.45 5.27 20.90
N PRO A 109 18.79 5.28 21.00
CA PRO A 109 19.57 6.50 21.11
C PRO A 109 19.47 7.38 19.87
N LYS A 110 19.28 6.80 18.70
CA LYS A 110 19.12 7.52 17.43
C LYS A 110 17.75 8.19 17.33
N ILE A 111 16.71 7.48 17.71
CA ILE A 111 15.33 8.00 17.68
C ILE A 111 15.05 8.94 18.86
N ALA A 112 15.73 8.79 20.00
CA ALA A 112 15.63 9.73 21.12
C ALA A 112 16.08 11.17 20.77
N ALA A 113 16.89 11.31 19.71
CA ALA A 113 17.23 12.62 19.16
C ALA A 113 16.02 13.33 18.51
N VAL A 114 14.99 12.58 18.10
CA VAL A 114 13.75 13.11 17.53
C VAL A 114 12.80 13.52 18.65
N ALA A 115 12.78 14.79 18.98
CA ALA A 115 11.99 15.30 20.10
C ALA A 115 10.49 14.98 19.93
N GLY A 116 9.87 14.40 20.96
CA GLY A 116 8.45 14.05 20.95
C GLY A 116 8.09 12.75 20.22
N TYR A 117 9.06 12.00 19.66
CA TYR A 117 8.79 10.68 19.11
C TYR A 117 8.58 9.65 20.24
N PRO A 118 7.60 8.74 20.15
CA PRO A 118 7.34 7.76 21.19
C PRO A 118 8.47 6.73 21.30
N LEU A 119 8.91 6.46 22.53
CA LEU A 119 9.99 5.51 22.81
C LEU A 119 9.50 4.42 23.76
N VAL A 120 10.03 3.22 23.59
CA VAL A 120 9.87 2.13 24.58
C VAL A 120 10.80 2.32 25.76
N ALA A 121 10.46 1.73 26.90
CA ALA A 121 11.24 1.82 28.13
C ALA A 121 12.62 1.15 27.99
N SER A 122 13.68 1.94 27.81
CA SER A 122 15.03 1.45 27.53
C SER A 122 15.57 0.52 28.64
N LEU A 123 15.26 0.77 29.91
CA LEU A 123 15.68 -0.06 31.03
C LEU A 123 15.08 -1.46 30.95
N ALA A 124 13.75 -1.56 30.76
CA ALA A 124 13.05 -2.83 30.64
C ALA A 124 13.56 -3.66 29.45
N VAL A 125 13.86 -3.01 28.32
CA VAL A 125 14.45 -3.67 27.15
C VAL A 125 15.86 -4.20 27.44
N ARG A 126 16.68 -3.42 28.18
CA ARG A 126 18.03 -3.88 28.62
C ARG A 126 17.96 -5.06 29.57
N GLU A 127 17.01 -5.08 30.49
CA GLU A 127 16.80 -6.21 31.41
C GLU A 127 16.39 -7.48 30.65
N ALA A 128 15.42 -7.38 29.72
CA ALA A 128 15.04 -8.50 28.86
C ALA A 128 16.21 -9.01 27.99
N TYR A 129 16.99 -8.07 27.43
CA TYR A 129 18.18 -8.43 26.65
C TYR A 129 19.25 -9.13 27.49
N ALA A 130 19.48 -8.69 28.74
CA ALA A 130 20.46 -9.28 29.64
C ALA A 130 20.16 -10.75 29.95
N VAL A 131 18.90 -11.18 29.99
CA VAL A 131 18.53 -12.61 30.12
C VAL A 131 19.09 -13.43 28.96
N LEU A 132 19.15 -12.86 27.75
CA LEU A 132 19.62 -13.54 26.54
C LEU A 132 21.11 -13.37 26.27
N HIS A 133 21.79 -12.46 26.95
CA HIS A 133 23.19 -12.12 26.72
C HIS A 133 24.07 -12.57 27.87
N ALA A 134 24.99 -13.50 27.61
CA ALA A 134 26.05 -13.88 28.55
C ALA A 134 27.37 -13.19 28.16
N ALA A 135 28.29 -13.09 29.12
CA ALA A 135 29.61 -12.49 28.87
C ALA A 135 30.35 -13.26 27.72
N GLY A 136 30.79 -12.51 26.73
CA GLY A 136 31.47 -13.06 25.56
C GLY A 136 30.52 -13.53 24.41
N ASP A 137 29.21 -13.50 24.63
CA ASP A 137 28.25 -13.80 23.54
C ASP A 137 28.29 -12.72 22.46
N PRO A 138 28.06 -13.05 21.17
CA PRO A 138 27.81 -12.07 20.13
C PRO A 138 26.57 -11.22 20.46
N ALA A 139 26.65 -9.91 20.24
CA ALA A 139 25.60 -8.97 20.62
C ALA A 139 24.23 -9.31 20.00
N ALA A 140 24.18 -9.48 18.69
CA ALA A 140 22.93 -9.74 17.96
C ALA A 140 22.53 -11.23 17.91
N ARG A 141 23.37 -12.16 18.36
CA ARG A 141 23.11 -13.60 18.24
C ARG A 141 22.93 -14.25 19.60
N PHE A 142 21.89 -15.07 19.74
CA PHE A 142 21.76 -15.95 20.90
C PHE A 142 22.65 -17.18 20.69
N VAL A 143 23.51 -17.44 21.67
CA VAL A 143 24.36 -18.61 21.72
C VAL A 143 24.15 -19.25 23.10
N LEU A 144 23.96 -20.56 23.13
CA LEU A 144 23.95 -21.30 24.36
C LEU A 144 25.40 -21.53 24.78
N SER A 145 26.08 -20.47 25.28
CA SER A 145 27.48 -20.51 25.67
C SER A 145 27.69 -21.38 26.94
N ALA A 146 28.86 -22.00 27.04
CA ALA A 146 29.20 -22.83 28.18
C ALA A 146 29.12 -22.06 29.50
N GLY A 147 29.48 -20.78 29.54
CA GLY A 147 29.45 -19.92 30.72
C GLY A 147 28.05 -19.64 31.30
N ARG A 148 26.95 -20.08 30.66
CA ARG A 148 25.59 -19.92 31.21
C ARG A 148 25.28 -20.80 32.40
N SER A 149 25.97 -21.94 32.53
CA SER A 149 25.76 -22.86 33.64
C SER A 149 27.03 -23.71 33.84
N PRO A 150 27.47 -23.96 35.09
CA PRO A 150 28.55 -24.90 35.38
C PRO A 150 28.28 -26.31 34.82
N ALA A 151 27.03 -26.80 34.93
CA ALA A 151 26.62 -28.09 34.41
C ALA A 151 26.74 -28.17 32.87
N LEU A 152 26.43 -27.09 32.15
CA LEU A 152 26.61 -27.03 30.70
C LEU A 152 28.08 -27.03 30.30
N THR A 153 28.93 -26.34 31.06
CA THR A 153 30.37 -26.33 30.86
C THR A 153 30.96 -27.73 31.00
N GLU A 154 30.58 -28.44 32.07
CA GLU A 154 31.00 -29.81 32.34
C GLU A 154 30.51 -30.80 31.27
N ALA A 155 29.22 -30.79 30.94
CA ALA A 155 28.65 -31.69 29.95
C ALA A 155 29.28 -31.51 28.55
N ARG A 156 29.61 -30.30 28.15
CA ARG A 156 30.35 -30.02 26.90
C ARG A 156 31.79 -30.53 26.95
N ALA A 157 32.49 -30.32 28.06
CA ALA A 157 33.84 -30.84 28.22
C ALA A 157 33.86 -32.38 28.14
N GLU A 158 32.90 -33.06 28.78
CA GLU A 158 32.73 -34.50 28.72
C GLU A 158 32.41 -35.02 27.31
N GLU A 159 31.54 -34.35 26.57
CA GLU A 159 31.22 -34.70 25.18
C GLU A 159 32.45 -34.58 24.28
N VAL A 160 33.17 -33.45 24.38
CA VAL A 160 34.40 -33.21 23.61
C VAL A 160 35.47 -34.24 23.92
N ALA A 161 35.65 -34.59 25.22
CA ALA A 161 36.59 -35.62 25.64
C ALA A 161 36.21 -37.02 25.10
N GLY A 162 34.95 -37.38 25.16
CA GLY A 162 34.43 -38.62 24.60
C GLY A 162 34.60 -38.73 23.09
N ARG A 163 34.29 -37.67 22.37
CA ARG A 163 34.49 -37.58 20.91
C ARG A 163 35.97 -37.71 20.54
N ARG A 164 36.87 -37.03 21.28
CA ARG A 164 38.31 -37.09 21.06
C ARG A 164 38.84 -38.52 21.29
N ALA A 165 38.42 -39.20 22.37
CA ALA A 165 38.84 -40.57 22.67
C ALA A 165 38.38 -41.55 21.56
N LEU A 166 37.16 -41.41 21.08
CA LEU A 166 36.62 -42.22 19.97
C LEU A 166 37.40 -41.99 18.66
N LEU A 167 37.74 -40.75 18.32
CA LEU A 167 38.52 -40.43 17.12
C LEU A 167 39.97 -40.97 17.22
N GLN A 168 40.60 -40.89 18.40
CA GLN A 168 41.94 -41.42 18.65
C GLN A 168 41.97 -42.94 18.52
N ALA A 169 41.01 -43.64 19.11
CA ALA A 169 40.93 -45.11 19.04
C ALA A 169 40.69 -45.57 17.56
N ARG A 170 39.88 -44.88 16.82
CA ARG A 170 39.68 -45.13 15.36
C ARG A 170 40.97 -44.93 14.57
N GLY A 171 41.72 -43.85 14.83
CA GLY A 171 42.98 -43.55 14.17
C GLY A 171 44.12 -44.52 14.53
N ALA A 172 44.08 -45.10 15.73
CA ALA A 172 45.04 -46.08 16.22
C ALA A 172 44.74 -47.54 15.82
N GLY A 173 43.65 -47.80 15.09
CA GLY A 173 43.29 -49.16 14.69
C GLY A 173 42.69 -49.99 15.83
N GLY A 174 42.00 -49.36 16.77
CA GLY A 174 41.36 -50.03 17.91
C GLY A 174 40.44 -51.17 17.53
N SER A 175 40.30 -52.18 18.42
CA SER A 175 39.44 -53.35 18.19
C SER A 175 37.96 -52.96 18.07
N ALA A 176 37.17 -53.78 17.35
CA ALA A 176 35.73 -53.53 17.19
C ALA A 176 35.01 -53.43 18.55
N ALA A 177 35.36 -54.26 19.53
CA ALA A 177 34.78 -54.21 20.86
C ALA A 177 35.12 -52.92 21.63
N GLU A 178 36.35 -52.44 21.52
CA GLU A 178 36.79 -51.17 22.13
C GLU A 178 36.07 -49.95 21.48
N LEU A 179 35.97 -49.91 20.16
CA LEU A 179 35.24 -48.90 19.45
C LEU A 179 33.75 -48.88 19.82
N GLU A 180 33.13 -50.04 19.99
CA GLU A 180 31.72 -50.14 20.41
C GLU A 180 31.51 -49.56 21.82
N VAL A 181 32.37 -49.84 22.77
CA VAL A 181 32.32 -49.31 24.16
C VAL A 181 32.48 -47.78 24.14
N LEU A 182 33.45 -47.27 23.38
CA LEU A 182 33.67 -45.82 23.27
C LEU A 182 32.51 -45.10 22.55
N GLN A 183 31.91 -45.75 21.56
CA GLN A 183 30.73 -45.21 20.89
C GLN A 183 29.54 -45.10 21.82
N ARG A 184 29.23 -46.14 22.59
CA ARG A 184 28.16 -46.14 23.60
C ARG A 184 28.40 -45.05 24.66
N SER A 185 29.63 -44.95 25.15
CA SER A 185 30.01 -43.93 26.16
C SER A 185 29.90 -42.51 25.60
N HIS A 186 30.28 -42.27 24.33
CA HIS A 186 30.13 -40.99 23.69
C HIS A 186 28.65 -40.63 23.48
N GLU A 187 27.81 -41.59 23.05
CA GLU A 187 26.37 -41.36 22.88
C GLU A 187 25.67 -41.03 24.19
N GLN A 188 26.03 -41.68 25.30
CA GLN A 188 25.56 -41.36 26.66
C GLN A 188 25.93 -39.91 27.06
N ARG A 189 27.18 -39.49 26.82
CA ARG A 189 27.62 -38.11 27.09
C ARG A 189 26.90 -37.10 26.23
N ARG A 190 26.67 -37.42 24.96
CA ARG A 190 25.90 -36.59 24.04
C ARG A 190 24.46 -36.44 24.50
N GLN A 191 23.82 -37.53 24.93
CA GLN A 191 22.45 -37.50 25.47
C GLN A 191 22.37 -36.60 26.71
N ARG A 192 23.34 -36.75 27.64
CA ARG A 192 23.44 -35.90 28.84
C ARG A 192 23.60 -34.41 28.44
N LEU A 193 24.43 -34.10 27.47
CA LEU A 193 24.60 -32.73 26.98
C LEU A 193 23.26 -32.16 26.47
N LEU A 194 22.50 -32.90 25.66
CA LEU A 194 21.18 -32.47 25.15
C LEU A 194 20.18 -32.23 26.30
N GLU A 195 20.18 -33.07 27.32
CA GLU A 195 19.33 -32.89 28.51
C GLU A 195 19.68 -31.61 29.27
N VAL A 196 20.97 -31.36 29.50
CA VAL A 196 21.45 -30.14 30.18
C VAL A 196 21.18 -28.90 29.33
N GLU A 197 21.38 -28.96 28.00
CA GLU A 197 21.03 -27.85 27.07
C GLU A 197 19.54 -27.56 27.16
N GLY A 198 18.68 -28.56 27.15
CA GLY A 198 17.22 -28.41 27.30
C GLY A 198 16.83 -27.74 28.63
N GLN A 199 17.47 -28.13 29.74
CA GLN A 199 17.24 -27.53 31.07
C GLN A 199 17.65 -26.04 31.09
N VAL A 200 18.81 -25.70 30.52
CA VAL A 200 19.28 -24.30 30.46
C VAL A 200 18.37 -23.47 29.57
N LEU A 201 17.91 -23.99 28.42
CA LEU A 201 16.96 -23.32 27.56
C LEU A 201 15.62 -23.07 28.26
N ALA A 202 15.13 -24.05 29.04
CA ALA A 202 13.90 -23.90 29.82
C ALA A 202 14.02 -22.78 30.87
N LEU A 203 15.14 -22.71 31.58
CA LEU A 203 15.41 -21.64 32.56
C LEU A 203 15.45 -20.25 31.90
N VAL A 204 16.09 -20.13 30.74
CA VAL A 204 16.11 -18.89 29.98
C VAL A 204 14.71 -18.51 29.53
N ALA A 205 13.91 -19.46 29.04
CA ALA A 205 12.52 -19.22 28.64
C ALA A 205 11.64 -18.75 29.81
N ASP A 206 11.81 -19.38 30.99
CA ASP A 206 11.09 -18.98 32.20
C ASP A 206 11.43 -17.54 32.62
N ALA A 207 12.71 -17.20 32.63
CA ALA A 207 13.15 -15.85 32.92
C ALA A 207 12.57 -14.82 31.93
N LEU A 208 12.50 -15.16 30.63
CA LEU A 208 11.92 -14.27 29.61
C LEU A 208 10.42 -14.08 29.75
N ARG A 209 9.67 -15.01 30.32
CA ARG A 209 8.21 -14.84 30.50
C ARG A 209 7.86 -13.62 31.34
N SER A 210 8.68 -13.28 32.32
CA SER A 210 8.50 -12.05 33.11
C SER A 210 8.67 -10.77 32.29
N HIS A 211 9.40 -10.84 31.16
CA HIS A 211 9.64 -9.75 30.23
C HIS A 211 8.75 -9.80 28.97
N ALA A 212 7.77 -10.71 28.92
CA ALA A 212 6.96 -10.92 27.71
C ALA A 212 6.26 -9.64 27.22
N ALA A 213 5.70 -8.83 28.13
CA ALA A 213 5.07 -7.56 27.80
C ALA A 213 6.06 -6.59 27.15
N THR A 214 7.26 -6.46 27.71
CA THR A 214 8.34 -5.61 27.17
C THR A 214 8.78 -6.09 25.78
N ILE A 215 8.87 -7.40 25.56
CA ILE A 215 9.26 -7.95 24.25
C ILE A 215 8.19 -7.67 23.20
N ILE A 216 6.90 -7.78 23.57
CA ILE A 216 5.77 -7.43 22.70
C ILE A 216 5.83 -5.96 22.32
N GLU A 217 5.96 -5.07 23.31
CA GLU A 217 6.06 -3.63 23.11
C GLU A 217 7.25 -3.25 22.24
N ALA A 218 8.42 -3.80 22.50
CA ALA A 218 9.63 -3.59 21.71
C ALA A 218 9.47 -4.06 20.25
N SER A 219 8.84 -5.21 20.04
CA SER A 219 8.57 -5.75 18.69
C SER A 219 7.57 -4.87 17.93
N ALA A 220 6.52 -4.40 18.60
CA ALA A 220 5.54 -3.49 18.01
C ALA A 220 6.18 -2.15 17.65
N TRP A 221 6.99 -1.60 18.53
CA TRP A 221 7.70 -0.33 18.31
C TRP A 221 8.63 -0.38 17.09
N VAL A 222 9.40 -1.46 16.94
CA VAL A 222 10.28 -1.66 15.77
C VAL A 222 9.46 -1.77 14.48
N MET A 223 8.38 -2.53 14.50
CA MET A 223 7.47 -2.67 13.35
C MET A 223 6.87 -1.30 12.96
N GLU A 224 6.37 -0.54 13.92
CA GLU A 224 5.81 0.80 13.67
C GLU A 224 6.86 1.77 13.14
N LEU A 225 8.08 1.75 13.69
CA LEU A 225 9.19 2.57 13.20
C LEU A 225 9.53 2.25 11.74
N ASP A 226 9.58 0.96 11.38
CA ASP A 226 9.83 0.52 10.00
C ASP A 226 8.72 0.98 9.04
N LEU A 227 7.46 0.82 9.44
CA LEU A 227 6.31 1.30 8.65
C LEU A 227 6.39 2.81 8.42
N ARG A 228 6.68 3.60 9.47
CA ARG A 228 6.79 5.07 9.39
C ARG A 228 8.00 5.51 8.56
N LEU A 229 9.16 4.88 8.78
CA LEU A 229 10.36 5.14 7.98
C LEU A 229 10.11 4.87 6.49
N SER A 230 9.52 3.73 6.17
CA SER A 230 9.22 3.37 4.78
C SER A 230 8.19 4.31 4.12
N LYS A 231 7.22 4.85 4.87
CA LYS A 231 6.30 5.90 4.39
C LYS A 231 7.05 7.22 4.11
N CYS A 232 7.92 7.66 5.01
CA CYS A 232 8.74 8.85 4.81
C CYS A 232 9.65 8.71 3.57
N LEU A 233 10.29 7.56 3.41
CA LEU A 233 11.12 7.27 2.23
C LEU A 233 10.31 7.23 0.94
N LEU A 234 9.08 6.67 0.97
CA LEU A 234 8.16 6.66 -0.17
C LEU A 234 7.74 8.07 -0.55
N ARG A 235 7.37 8.93 0.42
CA ARG A 235 7.05 10.35 0.19
C ARG A 235 8.19 11.06 -0.53
N ARG A 236 9.42 10.86 -0.06
CA ARG A 236 10.61 11.49 -0.64
C ARG A 236 10.90 11.00 -2.05
N ALA A 237 10.83 9.68 -2.27
CA ALA A 237 11.03 9.09 -3.59
C ALA A 237 10.02 9.63 -4.61
N TRP A 238 8.78 9.84 -4.19
CA TRP A 238 7.73 10.40 -5.02
C TRP A 238 7.76 11.92 -5.12
N LYS A 239 8.47 12.63 -4.24
CA LYS A 239 8.28 14.07 -3.99
C LYS A 239 6.79 14.37 -3.69
N GLY A 240 6.15 13.43 -3.02
CA GLY A 240 4.75 13.48 -2.68
C GLY A 240 4.46 14.29 -1.42
N CYS A 241 3.19 14.41 -1.08
CA CYS A 241 2.72 15.11 0.12
C CYS A 241 2.08 14.16 1.12
N TRP A 242 1.91 14.66 2.33
CA TRP A 242 1.05 14.05 3.32
C TRP A 242 -0.36 14.62 3.15
N PRO A 243 -1.38 13.84 2.75
CA PRO A 243 -2.73 14.36 2.55
C PRO A 243 -3.36 14.75 3.89
N GLU A 244 -4.10 15.87 3.91
CA GLU A 244 -4.77 16.37 5.10
C GLU A 244 -6.28 16.06 5.07
N PRO A 245 -6.91 15.71 6.21
CA PRO A 245 -8.36 15.50 6.24
C PRO A 245 -9.10 16.82 6.05
N ALA A 246 -10.09 16.85 5.17
CA ALA A 246 -10.90 18.01 4.89
C ALA A 246 -12.32 17.61 4.47
N ALA A 247 -13.21 18.59 4.33
CA ALA A 247 -14.54 18.41 3.77
C ALA A 247 -14.51 18.27 2.22
N THR A 248 -13.36 18.54 1.60
CA THR A 248 -13.13 18.51 0.14
C THR A 248 -12.03 17.52 -0.20
N LEU A 249 -12.11 16.92 -1.37
CA LEU A 249 -11.01 16.14 -1.94
C LEU A 249 -10.30 17.04 -2.97
N GLU A 250 -9.13 17.55 -2.60
CA GLU A 250 -8.32 18.40 -3.47
C GLU A 250 -7.02 17.71 -3.82
N VAL A 251 -6.59 17.86 -5.05
CA VAL A 251 -5.31 17.34 -5.55
C VAL A 251 -4.66 18.41 -6.40
N ALA A 252 -3.45 18.79 -6.07
CA ALA A 252 -2.63 19.70 -6.88
C ALA A 252 -1.42 18.93 -7.44
N GLU A 253 -1.27 18.99 -8.75
CA GLU A 253 -0.18 18.34 -9.49
C GLU A 253 -0.02 16.85 -9.11
N GLY A 254 -1.15 16.14 -9.04
CA GLY A 254 -1.17 14.71 -8.72
C GLY A 254 -0.82 13.85 -9.93
N TRP A 255 -0.26 12.67 -9.68
CA TRP A 255 0.02 11.68 -10.72
C TRP A 255 -0.32 10.27 -10.26
N HIS A 256 -0.68 9.42 -11.22
CA HIS A 256 -0.94 8.02 -10.92
C HIS A 256 0.36 7.21 -11.07
N PRO A 257 0.96 6.66 -9.97
CA PRO A 257 2.29 6.06 -10.01
C PRO A 257 2.45 4.93 -11.02
N VAL A 258 1.44 4.06 -11.11
CA VAL A 258 1.46 2.90 -12.03
C VAL A 258 1.37 3.35 -13.48
N VAL A 259 0.49 4.31 -13.78
CA VAL A 259 0.34 4.85 -15.14
C VAL A 259 1.59 5.63 -15.55
N ALA A 260 2.12 6.46 -14.65
CA ALA A 260 3.35 7.20 -14.89
C ALA A 260 4.53 6.27 -15.21
N ALA A 261 4.71 5.19 -14.42
CA ALA A 261 5.76 4.21 -14.68
C ALA A 261 5.60 3.51 -16.04
N ARG A 262 4.38 3.16 -16.44
CA ARG A 262 4.10 2.58 -17.78
C ARG A 262 4.40 3.54 -18.92
N LEU A 263 4.06 4.83 -18.76
CA LEU A 263 4.33 5.85 -19.79
C LEU A 263 5.83 6.10 -19.94
N VAL A 264 6.58 6.22 -18.85
CA VAL A 264 8.04 6.35 -18.88
C VAL A 264 8.69 5.16 -19.60
N GLY A 265 8.21 3.93 -19.32
CA GLY A 265 8.69 2.72 -20.02
C GLY A 265 8.43 2.71 -21.53
N ARG A 266 7.54 3.58 -22.04
CA ARG A 266 7.24 3.78 -23.48
C ARG A 266 7.85 5.06 -24.04
N GLY A 267 8.70 5.77 -23.29
CA GLY A 267 9.32 7.01 -23.71
C GLY A 267 8.42 8.25 -23.60
N GLY A 268 7.25 8.13 -22.96
CA GLY A 268 6.31 9.22 -22.70
C GLY A 268 6.43 9.78 -21.28
N GLY A 269 5.66 10.83 -20.97
CA GLY A 269 5.57 11.44 -19.65
C GLY A 269 4.12 11.51 -19.17
N PHE A 270 3.92 11.49 -17.85
CA PHE A 270 2.62 11.67 -17.24
C PHE A 270 2.30 13.17 -17.12
N VAL A 271 1.10 13.56 -17.54
CA VAL A 271 0.58 14.92 -17.34
C VAL A 271 -0.10 14.99 -15.98
N SER A 272 0.46 15.78 -15.06
CA SER A 272 -0.07 15.92 -13.71
C SER A 272 -1.49 16.47 -13.72
N GLN A 273 -2.31 16.03 -12.77
CA GLN A 273 -3.72 16.39 -12.65
C GLN A 273 -3.93 17.29 -11.43
N SER A 274 -4.79 18.31 -11.60
CA SER A 274 -5.22 19.16 -10.48
C SER A 274 -6.74 19.28 -10.51
N PHE A 275 -7.39 19.02 -9.36
CA PHE A 275 -8.84 19.10 -9.23
C PHE A 275 -9.25 19.35 -7.77
N ALA A 276 -10.46 19.89 -7.59
CA ALA A 276 -11.09 20.07 -6.30
C ALA A 276 -12.53 19.58 -6.36
N LEU A 277 -12.86 18.58 -5.53
CA LEU A 277 -14.18 18.00 -5.45
C LEU A 277 -14.80 18.40 -4.10
N PRO A 278 -15.81 19.27 -4.11
CA PRO A 278 -16.53 19.65 -2.90
C PRO A 278 -17.38 18.48 -2.38
N ALA A 279 -17.94 18.65 -1.19
CA ALA A 279 -18.92 17.71 -0.67
C ALA A 279 -20.11 17.54 -1.65
N GLY A 280 -20.56 16.31 -1.81
CA GLY A 280 -21.63 15.95 -2.76
C GLY A 280 -21.09 15.26 -4.01
N VAL A 281 -21.86 15.33 -5.10
CA VAL A 281 -21.54 14.68 -6.36
C VAL A 281 -20.88 15.67 -7.30
N SER A 282 -19.83 15.25 -7.97
CA SER A 282 -19.14 16.00 -9.03
C SER A 282 -19.19 15.24 -10.36
N MET A 283 -19.21 15.97 -11.46
CA MET A 283 -19.25 15.39 -12.80
C MET A 283 -17.89 15.52 -13.49
N LEU A 284 -17.55 14.56 -14.35
CA LEU A 284 -16.37 14.59 -15.19
C LEU A 284 -16.76 14.27 -16.64
N THR A 285 -16.53 15.22 -17.54
CA THR A 285 -16.84 15.08 -18.95
C THR A 285 -15.59 15.10 -19.82
N GLY A 286 -15.72 14.86 -21.09
CA GLY A 286 -14.61 14.91 -22.05
C GLY A 286 -14.51 13.67 -22.94
N ALA A 287 -13.61 13.75 -23.93
CA ALA A 287 -13.44 12.70 -24.92
C ALA A 287 -13.02 11.36 -24.30
N ASN A 288 -13.44 10.25 -24.93
CA ASN A 288 -12.87 8.95 -24.67
C ASN A 288 -11.37 9.00 -24.98
N MET A 289 -10.53 8.29 -24.22
CA MET A 289 -9.07 8.39 -24.24
C MET A 289 -8.49 9.67 -23.60
N GLY A 290 -9.33 10.58 -23.07
CA GLY A 290 -8.90 11.83 -22.42
C GLY A 290 -8.32 11.68 -21.01
N GLY A 291 -8.26 10.47 -20.45
CA GLY A 291 -7.70 10.25 -19.09
C GLY A 291 -8.72 10.35 -17.96
N LYS A 292 -10.04 10.35 -18.24
CA LYS A 292 -11.11 10.37 -17.21
C LYS A 292 -10.92 9.27 -16.16
N SER A 293 -10.74 8.02 -16.60
CA SER A 293 -10.51 6.87 -15.73
C SER A 293 -9.30 7.07 -14.81
N VAL A 294 -8.20 7.62 -15.36
CA VAL A 294 -6.97 7.87 -14.60
C VAL A 294 -7.19 8.95 -13.53
N ALA A 295 -7.98 9.98 -13.82
CA ALA A 295 -8.35 11.01 -12.85
C ALA A 295 -9.18 10.42 -11.69
N LEU A 296 -10.19 9.61 -12.01
CA LEU A 296 -10.99 8.87 -11.01
C LEU A 296 -10.11 7.94 -10.17
N GLN A 297 -9.22 7.17 -10.80
CA GLN A 297 -8.28 6.30 -10.11
C GLN A 297 -7.38 7.07 -9.15
N LEU A 298 -6.85 8.21 -9.57
CA LEU A 298 -6.04 9.08 -8.73
C LEU A 298 -6.82 9.61 -7.53
N ALA A 299 -8.08 10.03 -7.72
CA ALA A 299 -8.95 10.45 -6.61
C ALA A 299 -9.13 9.32 -5.58
N GLY A 300 -9.41 8.10 -6.04
CA GLY A 300 -9.51 6.93 -5.18
C GLY A 300 -8.22 6.60 -4.44
N LEU A 301 -7.06 6.69 -5.12
CA LEU A 301 -5.76 6.50 -4.48
C LEU A 301 -5.47 7.54 -3.41
N VAL A 302 -5.80 8.82 -3.63
CA VAL A 302 -5.60 9.88 -2.63
C VAL A 302 -6.48 9.65 -1.40
N LEU A 303 -7.76 9.27 -1.57
CA LEU A 303 -8.65 8.90 -0.47
C LEU A 303 -8.05 7.74 0.36
N LEU A 304 -7.53 6.73 -0.32
CA LEU A 304 -6.96 5.56 0.30
C LEU A 304 -5.64 5.88 1.02
N CYS A 305 -4.74 6.63 0.40
CA CYS A 305 -3.50 7.10 1.01
C CYS A 305 -3.80 7.91 2.28
N GLY A 306 -4.74 8.86 2.20
CA GLY A 306 -5.16 9.67 3.32
C GLY A 306 -5.69 8.83 4.48
N ALA A 307 -6.62 7.94 4.22
CA ALA A 307 -7.24 7.09 5.25
C ALA A 307 -6.25 6.10 5.90
N SER A 308 -5.18 5.71 5.19
CA SER A 308 -4.15 4.79 5.68
C SER A 308 -2.91 5.48 6.25
N GLY A 309 -2.88 6.82 6.28
CA GLY A 309 -1.71 7.59 6.71
C GLY A 309 -0.49 7.37 5.79
N LEU A 310 -0.72 7.09 4.51
CA LEU A 310 0.31 7.02 3.48
C LEU A 310 0.50 8.38 2.79
N PRO A 311 1.68 8.66 2.24
CA PRO A 311 1.88 9.82 1.39
C PRO A 311 1.07 9.69 0.09
N ALA A 312 0.53 10.80 -0.41
CA ALA A 312 -0.14 10.85 -1.69
C ALA A 312 0.83 11.25 -2.82
N PRO A 313 0.66 10.68 -4.03
CA PRO A 313 1.44 11.08 -5.19
C PRO A 313 0.90 12.40 -5.78
N ALA A 314 1.12 13.49 -5.07
CA ALA A 314 0.69 14.84 -5.42
C ALA A 314 1.60 15.88 -4.75
N ARG A 315 1.64 17.11 -5.30
CA ARG A 315 2.35 18.22 -4.64
C ARG A 315 1.65 18.61 -3.33
N SER A 316 0.32 18.66 -3.35
CA SER A 316 -0.52 18.80 -2.15
C SER A 316 -1.84 18.08 -2.36
N ALA A 317 -2.43 17.57 -1.29
CA ALA A 317 -3.72 16.90 -1.33
C ALA A 317 -4.49 17.05 -0.02
N THR A 318 -5.81 17.11 -0.11
CA THR A 318 -6.74 16.87 0.99
C THR A 318 -7.58 15.63 0.70
N PHE A 319 -8.17 15.03 1.72
CA PHE A 319 -9.04 13.87 1.56
C PHE A 319 -10.24 13.91 2.49
N MET A 320 -11.35 13.35 2.01
CA MET A 320 -12.57 13.19 2.81
C MET A 320 -12.50 11.89 3.61
N ARG A 321 -12.87 11.93 4.90
CA ARG A 321 -13.06 10.72 5.69
C ARG A 321 -14.42 10.11 5.35
N VAL A 322 -14.40 8.90 4.81
CA VAL A 322 -15.61 8.15 4.45
C VAL A 322 -15.53 6.71 4.97
N ASP A 323 -16.71 6.09 5.17
CA ASP A 323 -16.79 4.70 5.65
C ASP A 323 -16.51 3.70 4.53
N PHE A 324 -16.76 4.07 3.27
CA PHE A 324 -16.47 3.22 2.13
C PHE A 324 -16.14 4.03 0.87
N VAL A 325 -15.36 3.41 -0.01
CA VAL A 325 -15.16 3.83 -1.39
C VAL A 325 -15.69 2.73 -2.31
N GLU A 326 -16.55 3.08 -3.26
CA GLU A 326 -17.09 2.16 -4.25
C GLU A 326 -16.71 2.59 -5.65
N VAL A 327 -16.40 1.62 -6.51
CA VAL A 327 -16.04 1.85 -7.90
C VAL A 327 -17.10 1.21 -8.80
N LEU A 328 -17.74 2.03 -9.61
CA LEU A 328 -18.66 1.64 -10.67
C LEU A 328 -17.93 1.85 -12.01
N ALA A 329 -17.16 0.86 -12.42
CA ALA A 329 -16.51 0.86 -13.74
C ALA A 329 -17.08 -0.29 -14.57
N GLY A 330 -17.23 -0.09 -15.87
CA GLY A 330 -17.69 -1.13 -16.77
C GLY A 330 -16.81 -2.39 -16.64
N GLN A 331 -17.42 -3.53 -16.35
CA GLN A 331 -16.68 -4.79 -16.23
C GLN A 331 -16.18 -5.19 -17.62
N GLU A 332 -14.86 -5.15 -17.83
CA GLU A 332 -14.25 -5.84 -18.95
C GLU A 332 -14.52 -7.35 -18.81
N GLN A 333 -15.28 -7.87 -19.77
CA GLN A 333 -15.46 -9.26 -20.19
C GLN A 333 -15.16 -10.35 -19.13
N GLY A 334 -16.21 -10.80 -18.46
CA GLY A 334 -16.14 -11.97 -17.59
C GLY A 334 -17.43 -12.26 -16.83
N SER A 335 -18.58 -12.24 -17.52
CA SER A 335 -19.84 -12.69 -16.89
C SER A 335 -19.80 -14.20 -16.61
N ARG A 336 -19.22 -14.58 -15.47
CA ARG A 336 -19.22 -15.98 -15.00
C ARG A 336 -20.64 -16.53 -14.70
N HIS A 337 -21.70 -15.69 -14.83
CA HIS A 337 -23.06 -16.04 -14.43
C HIS A 337 -24.11 -15.85 -15.53
N GLY A 338 -23.73 -15.66 -16.81
CA GLY A 338 -24.70 -15.57 -17.91
C GLY A 338 -25.58 -14.31 -17.93
N LEU A 339 -25.35 -13.34 -17.03
CA LEU A 339 -26.02 -12.04 -17.05
C LEU A 339 -25.41 -11.14 -18.12
N SER A 340 -26.24 -10.32 -18.79
CA SER A 340 -25.73 -9.27 -19.67
C SER A 340 -24.88 -8.28 -18.86
N SER A 341 -23.94 -7.58 -19.51
CA SER A 341 -23.09 -6.55 -18.89
C SER A 341 -23.93 -5.51 -18.13
N PHE A 342 -25.05 -5.11 -18.69
CA PHE A 342 -26.00 -4.19 -18.07
C PHE A 342 -26.65 -4.78 -16.81
N GLY A 343 -27.08 -6.04 -16.83
CA GLY A 343 -27.64 -6.70 -15.64
C GLY A 343 -26.66 -6.76 -14.46
N SER A 344 -25.39 -7.03 -14.76
CA SER A 344 -24.31 -7.02 -13.74
C SER A 344 -24.08 -5.63 -13.15
N GLU A 345 -24.16 -4.60 -13.98
CA GLU A 345 -24.03 -3.20 -13.57
C GLU A 345 -25.18 -2.77 -12.66
N VAL A 346 -26.43 -3.08 -13.02
CA VAL A 346 -27.61 -2.81 -12.18
C VAL A 346 -27.51 -3.52 -10.82
N MET A 347 -27.04 -4.75 -10.79
CA MET A 347 -26.80 -5.47 -9.53
C MET A 347 -25.74 -4.80 -8.65
N ALA A 348 -24.68 -4.25 -9.24
CA ALA A 348 -23.68 -3.47 -8.52
C ALA A 348 -24.27 -2.17 -7.93
N TRP A 349 -25.10 -1.45 -8.70
CA TRP A 349 -25.81 -0.27 -8.19
C TRP A 349 -26.77 -0.58 -7.04
N ARG A 350 -27.52 -1.67 -7.16
CA ARG A 350 -28.39 -2.16 -6.08
C ARG A 350 -27.58 -2.42 -4.81
N SER A 351 -26.49 -3.17 -4.93
CA SER A 351 -25.59 -3.47 -3.79
C SER A 351 -24.98 -2.21 -3.17
N LEU A 352 -24.60 -1.22 -3.99
CA LEU A 352 -24.16 0.07 -3.51
C LEU A 352 -25.24 0.76 -2.68
N LEU A 353 -26.48 0.84 -3.19
CA LEU A 353 -27.58 1.54 -2.54
C LEU A 353 -28.08 0.87 -1.24
N GLU A 354 -27.72 -0.38 -0.99
CA GLU A 354 -27.96 -1.11 0.25
C GLU A 354 -26.94 -0.79 1.36
N ARG A 355 -25.85 -0.07 1.04
CA ARG A 355 -24.81 0.30 2.02
C ARG A 355 -25.30 1.36 3.00
N SER A 356 -24.70 1.36 4.19
CA SER A 356 -24.88 2.36 5.24
C SER A 356 -23.58 3.11 5.52
N GLY A 357 -23.67 4.28 6.14
CA GLY A 357 -22.53 5.15 6.46
C GLY A 357 -22.26 6.17 5.37
N SER A 358 -21.16 6.92 5.53
CA SER A 358 -20.68 7.90 4.54
C SER A 358 -19.89 7.21 3.43
N GLY A 359 -20.13 7.60 2.18
CA GLY A 359 -19.52 6.95 1.03
C GLY A 359 -18.91 7.91 0.03
N PHE A 360 -17.92 7.41 -0.73
CA PHE A 360 -17.43 8.07 -1.94
C PHE A 360 -17.57 7.10 -3.13
N VAL A 361 -18.28 7.54 -4.18
CA VAL A 361 -18.56 6.74 -5.38
C VAL A 361 -17.70 7.26 -6.54
N LEU A 362 -16.92 6.38 -7.14
CA LEU A 362 -16.16 6.64 -8.37
C LEU A 362 -16.83 5.89 -9.50
N ALA A 363 -17.45 6.60 -10.43
CA ALA A 363 -18.18 5.99 -11.54
C ALA A 363 -17.55 6.33 -12.89
N ASP A 364 -17.13 5.30 -13.62
CA ASP A 364 -16.47 5.42 -14.91
C ASP A 364 -17.38 4.93 -16.05
N GLU A 365 -18.00 5.87 -16.75
CA GLU A 365 -18.97 5.67 -17.83
C GLU A 365 -20.11 4.69 -17.49
N PRO A 366 -20.82 4.88 -16.36
CA PRO A 366 -21.93 4.03 -15.99
C PRO A 366 -23.07 4.12 -17.00
N ALA A 367 -23.85 3.05 -17.14
CA ALA A 367 -24.95 2.88 -18.09
C ALA A 367 -24.57 2.89 -19.59
N ARG A 368 -23.29 2.72 -19.94
CA ARG A 368 -22.83 2.72 -21.34
C ARG A 368 -23.43 1.58 -22.19
N THR A 369 -23.88 0.51 -21.55
CA THR A 369 -24.30 -0.73 -22.22
C THR A 369 -25.80 -0.80 -22.53
N THR A 370 -26.55 0.31 -22.32
CA THR A 370 -27.97 0.42 -22.66
C THR A 370 -28.23 1.52 -23.69
N SER A 371 -29.52 1.79 -24.01
CA SER A 371 -29.87 2.89 -24.94
C SER A 371 -29.43 4.23 -24.34
N PRO A 372 -29.03 5.23 -25.16
CA PRO A 372 -28.55 6.52 -24.64
C PRO A 372 -29.60 7.22 -23.75
N ALA A 373 -30.88 7.17 -24.13
CA ALA A 373 -31.95 7.81 -23.36
C ALA A 373 -32.18 7.13 -22.01
N ASP A 374 -32.27 5.80 -22.00
CA ASP A 374 -32.43 5.04 -20.75
C ASP A 374 -31.18 5.13 -19.86
N GLY A 375 -30.00 5.12 -20.49
CA GLY A 375 -28.72 5.27 -19.79
C GLY A 375 -28.61 6.60 -19.07
N ALA A 376 -28.95 7.69 -19.74
CA ALA A 376 -28.97 9.04 -19.15
C ALA A 376 -29.99 9.13 -18.00
N ALA A 377 -31.21 8.61 -18.17
CA ALA A 377 -32.24 8.63 -17.15
C ALA A 377 -31.86 7.80 -15.90
N LEU A 378 -31.30 6.60 -16.10
CA LEU A 378 -30.82 5.74 -15.00
C LEU A 378 -29.63 6.36 -14.25
N LEU A 379 -28.71 6.97 -14.98
CA LEU A 379 -27.57 7.65 -14.38
C LEU A 379 -27.98 8.86 -13.54
N GLU A 380 -28.94 9.68 -14.03
CA GLU A 380 -29.53 10.78 -13.28
C GLU A 380 -30.19 10.29 -11.98
N GLY A 381 -30.94 9.17 -12.06
CA GLY A 381 -31.51 8.51 -10.89
C GLY A 381 -30.46 8.04 -9.88
N LEU A 382 -29.37 7.45 -10.34
CA LEU A 382 -28.28 7.00 -9.49
C LEU A 382 -27.57 8.17 -8.81
N ILE A 383 -27.24 9.24 -9.56
CA ILE A 383 -26.62 10.47 -9.02
C ILE A 383 -27.52 11.09 -7.94
N SER A 384 -28.83 11.24 -8.24
CA SER A 384 -29.80 11.75 -7.28
C SER A 384 -29.90 10.88 -6.01
N ALA A 385 -29.85 9.56 -6.16
CA ALA A 385 -29.88 8.63 -5.04
C ALA A 385 -28.62 8.68 -4.18
N VAL A 386 -27.45 8.91 -4.78
CA VAL A 386 -26.18 9.11 -4.08
C VAL A 386 -26.20 10.43 -3.30
N ALA A 387 -26.61 11.52 -3.96
CA ALA A 387 -26.73 12.83 -3.33
C ALA A 387 -27.74 12.85 -2.17
N ALA A 388 -28.91 12.22 -2.33
CA ALA A 388 -29.96 12.15 -1.30
C ALA A 388 -29.49 11.39 -0.03
N ARG A 389 -28.49 10.52 -0.14
CA ARG A 389 -27.86 9.83 1.00
C ARG A 389 -26.75 10.66 1.67
N GLY A 390 -26.46 11.84 1.17
CA GLY A 390 -25.34 12.66 1.63
C GLY A 390 -23.96 12.03 1.29
N TRP A 391 -23.92 11.12 0.34
CA TRP A 391 -22.69 10.53 -0.13
C TRP A 391 -21.99 11.45 -1.13
N HIS A 392 -20.69 11.27 -1.28
CA HIS A 392 -19.89 11.98 -2.24
C HIS A 392 -19.61 11.10 -3.46
N GLY A 393 -19.29 11.70 -4.59
CA GLY A 393 -18.93 10.92 -5.76
C GLY A 393 -18.37 11.75 -6.90
N TRP A 394 -17.64 11.08 -7.80
CA TRP A 394 -17.16 11.65 -9.03
C TRP A 394 -17.55 10.74 -10.19
N PHE A 395 -18.42 11.25 -11.07
CA PHE A 395 -19.05 10.51 -12.15
C PHE A 395 -18.49 10.97 -13.50
N ALA A 396 -17.71 10.10 -14.15
CA ALA A 396 -17.27 10.32 -15.53
C ALA A 396 -18.36 9.82 -16.48
N THR A 397 -18.80 10.67 -17.39
CA THR A 397 -19.85 10.35 -18.37
C THR A 397 -19.66 11.11 -19.66
N HIS A 398 -20.21 10.55 -20.75
CA HIS A 398 -20.37 11.22 -22.03
C HIS A 398 -21.78 11.81 -22.23
N PHE A 399 -22.71 11.59 -21.31
CA PHE A 399 -24.04 12.18 -21.30
C PHE A 399 -23.95 13.64 -20.82
N GLY A 400 -24.06 14.60 -21.74
CA GLY A 400 -23.74 16.00 -21.47
C GLY A 400 -24.68 16.75 -20.51
N GLU A 401 -25.91 16.26 -20.32
CA GLU A 401 -26.94 16.96 -19.53
C GLU A 401 -27.22 16.31 -18.17
N VAL A 402 -26.62 15.14 -17.90
CA VAL A 402 -26.85 14.40 -16.68
C VAL A 402 -26.17 15.06 -15.47
N GLY A 403 -26.86 15.11 -14.34
CA GLY A 403 -26.36 15.62 -13.07
C GLY A 403 -26.34 17.15 -12.92
N GLN A 404 -26.78 17.94 -13.93
CA GLN A 404 -26.72 19.43 -13.89
C GLN A 404 -27.50 20.03 -12.70
N GLY A 405 -28.57 19.40 -12.28
CA GLY A 405 -29.41 19.89 -11.15
C GLY A 405 -28.90 19.48 -9.76
N VAL A 406 -27.96 18.57 -9.66
CA VAL A 406 -27.52 17.93 -8.40
C VAL A 406 -26.01 18.05 -8.17
N ALA A 407 -25.23 18.20 -9.23
CA ALA A 407 -23.77 18.24 -9.13
C ALA A 407 -23.26 19.49 -8.41
N ALA A 408 -22.40 19.28 -7.43
CA ALA A 408 -21.73 20.33 -6.68
C ALA A 408 -20.56 20.97 -7.47
N SER A 409 -19.97 20.22 -8.42
CA SER A 409 -18.99 20.76 -9.38
C SER A 409 -18.97 19.94 -10.66
N ALA A 410 -18.49 20.56 -11.74
CA ALA A 410 -18.27 19.90 -13.01
C ALA A 410 -16.84 20.15 -13.50
N TRP A 411 -16.24 19.11 -14.06
CA TRP A 411 -14.88 19.08 -14.60
C TRP A 411 -14.88 18.53 -16.02
N ALA A 412 -13.96 18.97 -16.82
CA ALA A 412 -13.73 18.42 -18.14
C ALA A 412 -12.25 18.13 -18.39
N VAL A 413 -11.97 17.08 -19.16
CA VAL A 413 -10.66 16.91 -19.77
C VAL A 413 -10.56 17.82 -20.98
N ARG A 414 -9.46 18.55 -21.13
CA ARG A 414 -9.27 19.48 -22.25
C ARG A 414 -9.38 18.83 -23.64
N GLY A 415 -8.92 17.59 -23.78
CA GLY A 415 -9.00 16.85 -25.03
C GLY A 415 -7.89 17.23 -26.01
N LEU A 416 -8.20 17.23 -27.30
CA LEU A 416 -7.25 17.58 -28.36
C LEU A 416 -6.83 19.04 -28.31
N ARG A 417 -5.52 19.29 -28.29
CA ARG A 417 -4.96 20.65 -28.45
C ARG A 417 -5.42 21.25 -29.75
N GLU A 418 -5.70 22.55 -29.76
CA GLU A 418 -5.82 23.30 -31.00
C GLU A 418 -4.42 23.43 -31.60
N ILE A 419 -4.18 22.78 -32.74
CA ILE A 419 -2.97 22.97 -33.50
C ILE A 419 -3.14 24.27 -34.30
N ALA A 420 -2.36 25.28 -33.98
CA ALA A 420 -2.18 26.39 -34.88
C ALA A 420 -1.62 25.83 -36.21
N SER A 421 -2.20 26.17 -37.31
CA SER A 421 -2.05 25.56 -38.63
C SER A 421 -0.65 25.67 -39.29
N GLU A 422 0.43 25.96 -38.54
CA GLU A 422 1.74 26.26 -39.08
C GLU A 422 2.92 25.47 -38.53
N GLU A 423 2.77 24.60 -37.53
CA GLU A 423 3.91 23.83 -37.03
C GLU A 423 3.72 22.33 -37.23
N GLY A 424 4.47 21.79 -38.17
CA GLY A 424 4.88 20.40 -38.35
C GLY A 424 3.83 19.33 -38.05
N ALA A 425 3.04 18.97 -39.07
CA ALA A 425 2.13 17.83 -38.99
C ALA A 425 2.89 16.60 -38.46
N ALA A 426 2.53 16.14 -37.25
CA ALA A 426 2.89 14.79 -36.81
C ALA A 426 2.40 13.80 -37.88
N PRO A 427 3.11 12.71 -38.15
CA PRO A 427 2.72 11.76 -39.19
C PRO A 427 1.27 11.31 -38.94
N GLU A 428 0.41 11.60 -39.89
CA GLU A 428 -1.02 11.23 -39.88
C GLU A 428 -1.18 9.73 -39.63
N GLY A 429 -2.11 9.35 -38.74
CA GLY A 429 -2.57 7.96 -38.61
C GLY A 429 -1.96 7.09 -37.56
N SER A 430 -1.11 7.60 -36.64
CA SER A 430 -0.60 6.76 -35.54
C SER A 430 -1.21 7.12 -34.17
N LEU A 431 -1.50 6.10 -33.34
CA LEU A 431 -1.95 6.30 -31.96
C LEU A 431 -0.95 7.12 -31.13
N ALA A 432 0.35 6.95 -31.34
CA ALA A 432 1.39 7.73 -30.67
C ALA A 432 1.35 9.22 -31.03
N ALA A 433 1.05 9.53 -32.28
CA ALA A 433 0.84 10.91 -32.72
C ALA A 433 -0.39 11.53 -32.06
N LEU A 434 -1.50 10.78 -31.97
CA LEU A 434 -2.70 11.24 -31.27
C LEU A 434 -2.44 11.48 -29.78
N GLU A 435 -1.71 10.56 -29.09
CA GLU A 435 -1.34 10.73 -27.68
C GLU A 435 -0.54 12.02 -27.44
N SER A 436 0.33 12.41 -28.36
CA SER A 436 1.12 13.65 -28.26
C SER A 436 0.28 14.93 -28.41
N LEU A 437 -0.86 14.83 -29.09
CA LEU A 437 -1.80 15.94 -29.31
C LEU A 437 -2.83 16.07 -28.19
N MET A 438 -2.96 15.09 -27.29
CA MET A 438 -3.92 15.14 -26.20
C MET A 438 -3.44 16.04 -25.05
N ASP A 439 -4.31 16.94 -24.61
CA ASP A 439 -4.15 17.66 -23.35
C ASP A 439 -4.98 16.98 -22.27
N TYR A 440 -4.30 16.19 -21.45
CA TYR A 440 -4.93 15.41 -20.38
C TYR A 440 -5.30 16.23 -19.14
N ARG A 441 -5.04 17.55 -19.13
CA ARG A 441 -5.33 18.41 -17.98
C ARG A 441 -6.83 18.55 -17.74
N LEU A 442 -7.19 18.54 -16.47
CA LEU A 442 -8.55 18.81 -16.02
C LEU A 442 -8.78 20.32 -15.91
N VAL A 443 -9.96 20.77 -16.31
CA VAL A 443 -10.41 22.16 -16.17
C VAL A 443 -11.83 22.17 -15.60
N PRO A 444 -12.19 23.18 -14.77
CA PRO A 444 -13.59 23.39 -14.42
C PRO A 444 -14.44 23.55 -15.70
N ALA A 445 -15.65 22.97 -15.69
CA ALA A 445 -16.54 22.99 -16.81
C ALA A 445 -17.86 23.70 -16.43
N ASP A 446 -18.27 24.66 -17.22
CA ASP A 446 -19.54 25.38 -17.05
C ASP A 446 -20.68 24.75 -17.88
N GLY A 447 -20.47 23.55 -18.40
CA GLY A 447 -21.43 22.82 -19.27
C GLY A 447 -20.84 21.59 -19.94
N ALA A 448 -21.58 20.99 -20.87
CA ALA A 448 -21.13 19.82 -21.61
C ALA A 448 -19.87 20.13 -22.44
N ALA A 449 -18.80 19.38 -22.22
CA ALA A 449 -17.59 19.47 -23.04
C ALA A 449 -17.91 19.06 -24.48
N ALA A 450 -17.40 19.81 -25.46
CA ALA A 450 -17.54 19.46 -26.86
C ALA A 450 -16.93 18.07 -27.14
N SER A 451 -17.64 17.23 -27.89
CA SER A 451 -17.14 15.91 -28.27
C SER A 451 -16.02 16.05 -29.31
N ASP A 452 -14.81 15.60 -28.98
CA ASP A 452 -13.68 15.58 -29.91
C ASP A 452 -13.65 14.34 -30.82
N ALA A 453 -14.69 13.50 -30.79
CA ALA A 453 -14.69 12.21 -31.49
C ALA A 453 -14.41 12.34 -32.99
N LEU A 454 -15.03 13.31 -33.68
CA LEU A 454 -14.80 13.54 -35.12
C LEU A 454 -13.39 14.10 -35.40
N ARG A 455 -12.86 14.91 -34.49
CA ARG A 455 -11.47 15.41 -34.58
C ARG A 455 -10.46 14.30 -34.40
N VAL A 456 -10.69 13.43 -33.40
CA VAL A 456 -9.88 12.22 -33.16
C VAL A 456 -9.91 11.31 -34.39
N ALA A 457 -11.09 11.05 -34.95
CA ALA A 457 -11.26 10.22 -36.15
C ALA A 457 -10.49 10.80 -37.35
N ALA A 458 -10.54 12.13 -37.54
CA ALA A 458 -9.77 12.80 -38.58
C ALA A 458 -8.27 12.64 -38.39
N GLN A 459 -7.75 12.84 -37.18
CA GLN A 459 -6.33 12.67 -36.84
C GLN A 459 -5.83 11.22 -37.02
N LEU A 460 -6.71 10.25 -36.83
CA LEU A 460 -6.41 8.84 -37.09
C LEU A 460 -6.52 8.45 -38.58
N GLY A 461 -6.79 9.42 -39.48
CA GLY A 461 -6.80 9.19 -40.89
C GLY A 461 -8.12 8.60 -41.43
N LEU A 462 -9.24 8.75 -40.71
CA LEU A 462 -10.55 8.37 -41.26
C LEU A 462 -10.87 9.25 -42.47
N GLY A 463 -11.19 8.61 -43.60
CA GLY A 463 -11.39 9.29 -44.90
C GLY A 463 -12.42 10.43 -44.84
N GLU A 464 -12.16 11.52 -45.55
CA GLU A 464 -13.00 12.72 -45.55
C GLU A 464 -14.43 12.47 -46.04
N GLU A 465 -14.64 11.44 -46.85
CA GLU A 465 -15.97 10.99 -47.26
C GLU A 465 -16.85 10.65 -46.03
N VAL A 466 -16.33 9.85 -45.08
CA VAL A 466 -17.05 9.48 -43.87
C VAL A 466 -17.18 10.67 -42.92
N LEU A 467 -16.11 11.46 -42.76
CA LEU A 467 -16.09 12.63 -41.87
C LEU A 467 -17.08 13.73 -42.29
N SER A 468 -17.19 13.99 -43.60
CA SER A 468 -18.14 15.00 -44.13
C SER A 468 -19.60 14.59 -43.87
N ILE A 469 -19.91 13.31 -44.01
CA ILE A 469 -21.25 12.78 -43.70
C ILE A 469 -21.52 12.89 -42.20
N ALA A 470 -20.57 12.44 -41.38
CA ALA A 470 -20.71 12.47 -39.91
C ALA A 470 -20.89 13.88 -39.36
N ARG A 471 -20.16 14.88 -39.88
CA ARG A 471 -20.34 16.30 -39.51
C ARG A 471 -21.73 16.81 -39.87
N ARG A 472 -22.26 16.47 -41.04
CA ARG A 472 -23.63 16.86 -41.48
C ARG A 472 -24.70 16.24 -40.60
N VAL A 473 -24.57 14.93 -40.27
CA VAL A 473 -25.52 14.26 -39.39
C VAL A 473 -25.50 14.89 -38.01
N ARG A 474 -24.32 15.16 -37.45
CA ARG A 474 -24.18 15.82 -36.16
C ARG A 474 -24.86 17.20 -36.14
N ALA A 475 -24.58 18.04 -37.14
CA ALA A 475 -25.20 19.36 -37.24
C ALA A 475 -26.74 19.28 -37.35
N SER A 476 -27.28 18.26 -38.01
CA SER A 476 -28.74 18.06 -38.11
C SER A 476 -29.37 17.64 -36.78
N VAL A 477 -28.68 16.83 -35.97
CA VAL A 477 -29.13 16.42 -34.63
C VAL A 477 -29.11 17.63 -33.67
N GLU A 478 -28.02 18.40 -33.65
CA GLU A 478 -27.90 19.62 -32.82
C GLU A 478 -28.95 20.69 -33.18
N SER A 479 -29.31 20.85 -34.46
CA SER A 479 -30.36 21.77 -34.91
C SER A 479 -31.77 21.23 -34.66
N GLY A 480 -31.99 19.93 -34.61
CA GLY A 480 -33.26 19.28 -34.33
C GLY A 480 -33.69 19.34 -32.86
N THR A 481 -32.76 19.30 -31.94
CA THR A 481 -33.02 19.47 -30.50
C THR A 481 -33.42 20.88 -30.11
N ASN A 482 -33.05 21.91 -30.88
CA ASN A 482 -33.46 23.31 -30.65
C ASN A 482 -34.88 23.66 -31.16
N ARG A 483 -35.61 22.70 -31.77
CA ARG A 483 -36.99 22.94 -32.26
C ARG A 483 -38.08 22.32 -31.39
N SER A 484 -37.72 21.66 -30.30
CA SER A 484 -38.66 20.97 -29.38
C SER A 484 -38.58 21.49 -27.91
N SER A 485 -38.06 22.68 -27.69
CA SER A 485 -38.09 23.39 -26.40
C SER A 485 -39.00 24.62 -26.46
#